data_6daa5e6d04ade60ca84651309fce6818
#
_entry.id   6daa5e6d04ade60ca84651309fce6818
#
_cell.length_a   1.000
_cell.length_b   1.000
_cell.length_c   1.000
_cell.angle_alpha   90.00
_cell.angle_beta   90.00
_cell.angle_gamma   90.00
#
_symmetry.space_group_name_H-M   'P 1'
#
loop_
_entity.id
_entity.type
_entity.pdbx_description
1 polymer ?
#
loop_
_entity_poly.entity_id
_entity_poly.type
_entity_poly.pdbx_seq_one_letter_code
_entity_poly.pdbx_strand_id
1 'polypeptide(L)'
;MLRLVGRAARCWGARWAPPGPERAPRGTAHTAAWHRACLSSAAGTGAWPKDVGILALEVYFPAQYVDQEELERFDGVEAGKYTRGLGQKQMGFCAAHEDINSLCLTVVQRLVERGRLSWDAIGRLEVGTETVIDKSKAVKTVLMQLFHDSGNTDVEGIDTTNACYGGTASLFNAAAWVESSAWDGRYAVVVCGDIAVYATGNARPTGGAGAIAMLVGPNAPLVLERGLRGTHMEHAYDFYKPNLSSEYPVVDGQLSIQCYLRALDRCYAVYRRKAQTQWQQAGIQRPFTLDDFKYIIFHSPFCKLVQKSVGRLLLNDFLACPNPDTASGLYKGLQSFRWVPVLCPHPSAQPGMCCSGVPAGLSLGSGVKLEDTYTSKEVEKAFQAASQDIFNQKTKPSLLLSSRNGNMYTPSMYGCLASLLSHHGNRQALRGTKALSWGSLAPPRSLRTMLPQNRGPKDLPAYKGGSPPDRPHSPVSPCPPQPKRPVTPSPLASAHSPPEHRCPLPAADHAPHGSQADLFPGTWYLTRVDSKYRREYARKPI
;
A
#
# COMPACT_ATOMS: atom_id res chain seq x y z
N MET A 1 -12.33 2.54 -4.64
CA MET A 1 -12.56 3.31 -5.86
C MET A 1 -12.59 4.78 -5.52
N LEU A 2 -11.78 5.60 -6.17
CA LEU A 2 -11.64 7.03 -5.92
C LEU A 2 -12.23 7.79 -7.11
N ARG A 3 -13.13 8.76 -6.90
CA ARG A 3 -13.78 9.56 -7.95
C ARG A 3 -13.26 10.99 -7.92
N LEU A 4 -12.80 11.51 -9.07
CA LEU A 4 -12.43 12.92 -9.27
C LEU A 4 -13.63 13.72 -9.78
N VAL A 5 -14.17 14.62 -8.96
CA VAL A 5 -15.20 15.59 -9.38
C VAL A 5 -14.60 16.99 -9.40
N GLY A 6 -14.61 17.58 -10.57
CA GLY A 6 -14.18 18.96 -10.73
C GLY A 6 -15.26 19.93 -10.24
N ARG A 7 -15.08 20.52 -9.07
CA ARG A 7 -15.64 21.83 -8.75
C ARG A 7 -14.50 22.83 -8.64
N ALA A 8 -14.59 23.89 -9.40
CA ALA A 8 -13.70 25.04 -9.29
C ALA A 8 -13.92 25.69 -7.92
N ALA A 9 -13.05 25.39 -6.97
CA ALA A 9 -12.94 26.20 -5.77
C ALA A 9 -12.23 27.50 -6.15
N ARG A 10 -12.96 28.59 -6.23
CA ARG A 10 -12.44 29.95 -6.50
C ARG A 10 -11.65 30.56 -5.34
N CYS A 11 -11.05 29.79 -4.46
CA CYS A 11 -10.39 30.29 -3.25
C CYS A 11 -8.88 30.08 -3.16
N TRP A 12 -8.19 29.79 -4.27
CA TRP A 12 -6.74 29.61 -4.24
C TRP A 12 -6.03 30.41 -5.33
N GLY A 13 -6.16 31.72 -5.27
CA GLY A 13 -5.41 32.70 -6.05
C GLY A 13 -4.48 33.52 -5.17
N ALA A 14 -3.45 32.91 -4.59
CA ALA A 14 -2.31 33.65 -4.05
C ALA A 14 -1.03 33.10 -4.71
N ARG A 15 -0.38 34.00 -5.46
CA ARG A 15 0.94 33.76 -6.06
C ARG A 15 1.97 33.66 -4.94
N TRP A 16 2.81 32.66 -4.98
CA TRP A 16 4.00 32.58 -4.15
C TRP A 16 5.14 33.30 -4.83
N ALA A 17 5.69 34.32 -4.15
CA ALA A 17 7.03 34.83 -4.34
C ALA A 17 7.86 34.46 -3.11
N PRO A 18 9.15 34.16 -3.22
CA PRO A 18 9.98 33.83 -2.06
C PRO A 18 10.20 35.09 -1.23
N PRO A 19 10.06 35.06 0.10
CA PRO A 19 10.40 36.18 0.94
C PRO A 19 11.92 36.21 1.19
N GLY A 20 12.49 37.41 1.03
CA GLY A 20 13.79 37.77 1.59
C GLY A 20 13.74 37.87 3.13
N PRO A 21 14.90 38.01 3.81
CA PRO A 21 14.97 37.90 5.26
C PRO A 21 14.46 39.17 5.92
N GLU A 22 13.21 39.16 6.39
CA GLU A 22 12.70 40.23 7.25
C GLU A 22 11.80 39.69 8.37
N ARG A 23 11.93 40.33 9.50
CA ARG A 23 11.37 40.15 10.84
C ARG A 23 9.98 39.52 10.90
N ALA A 24 9.80 38.63 11.84
CA ALA A 24 8.55 38.00 12.21
C ALA A 24 7.43 39.02 12.49
N PRO A 25 6.29 38.92 11.80
CA PRO A 25 5.07 39.53 12.26
C PRO A 25 4.20 38.49 12.97
N ARG A 26 3.58 38.93 14.04
CA ARG A 26 2.59 38.22 14.86
C ARG A 26 1.51 37.60 13.95
N GLY A 27 1.59 36.29 13.76
CA GLY A 27 0.62 35.55 12.99
C GLY A 27 -0.55 35.13 13.86
N THR A 28 -1.78 35.47 13.54
CA THR A 28 -2.95 34.80 14.15
C THR A 28 -4.23 34.87 13.31
N ALA A 29 -4.29 35.63 12.23
CA ALA A 29 -5.57 35.88 11.57
C ALA A 29 -5.95 34.86 10.46
N HIS A 30 -5.00 34.28 9.75
CA HIS A 30 -5.30 33.40 8.59
C HIS A 30 -5.56 31.94 8.92
N THR A 31 -4.91 31.38 9.95
CA THR A 31 -5.17 30.01 10.41
C THR A 31 -6.52 29.88 11.10
N ALA A 32 -6.92 30.90 11.87
CA ALA A 32 -8.24 30.98 12.49
C ALA A 32 -9.41 31.06 11.48
N ALA A 33 -9.18 31.68 10.30
CA ALA A 33 -10.20 31.74 9.25
C ALA A 33 -10.47 30.36 8.59
N TRP A 34 -9.46 29.54 8.43
CA TRP A 34 -9.62 28.15 7.92
C TRP A 34 -10.34 27.25 8.91
N HIS A 35 -9.94 27.32 10.19
CA HIS A 35 -10.60 26.58 11.27
C HIS A 35 -12.07 26.96 11.37
N ARG A 36 -12.38 28.26 11.31
CA ARG A 36 -13.76 28.77 11.36
C ARG A 36 -14.56 28.38 10.11
N ALA A 37 -13.97 28.37 8.92
CA ALA A 37 -14.68 27.99 7.69
C ALA A 37 -15.02 26.50 7.64
N CYS A 38 -14.17 25.64 8.18
CA CYS A 38 -14.47 24.19 8.29
C CYS A 38 -15.46 23.89 9.44
N LEU A 39 -15.30 24.54 10.59
CA LEU A 39 -16.18 24.36 11.75
C LEU A 39 -17.55 25.00 11.54
N SER A 40 -17.64 26.15 10.85
CA SER A 40 -18.93 26.83 10.59
C SER A 40 -19.79 26.07 9.57
N SER A 41 -19.22 25.26 8.69
CA SER A 41 -20.00 24.44 7.75
C SER A 41 -20.59 23.19 8.40
N ALA A 42 -20.01 22.69 9.51
CA ALA A 42 -20.47 21.49 10.19
C ALA A 42 -21.45 21.80 11.35
N ALA A 43 -21.26 22.91 12.05
CA ALA A 43 -22.05 23.25 13.23
C ALA A 43 -23.44 23.89 12.94
N GLY A 44 -23.75 24.20 11.69
CA GLY A 44 -24.93 25.05 11.37
C GLY A 44 -26.06 24.38 10.57
N THR A 45 -25.89 23.20 9.96
CA THR A 45 -26.88 22.67 8.99
C THR A 45 -27.36 21.25 9.22
N GLY A 46 -26.87 20.52 10.21
CA GLY A 46 -27.23 19.11 10.41
C GLY A 46 -26.86 18.18 9.22
N ALA A 47 -26.12 18.67 8.24
CA ALA A 47 -25.73 17.89 7.07
C ALA A 47 -24.45 17.10 7.35
N TRP A 48 -24.48 15.80 7.08
CA TRP A 48 -23.33 14.92 7.17
C TRP A 48 -22.16 15.40 6.29
N PRO A 49 -20.90 15.16 6.74
CA PRO A 49 -19.72 15.47 5.93
C PRO A 49 -19.80 14.87 4.54
N LYS A 50 -19.50 15.67 3.52
CA LYS A 50 -19.49 15.25 2.12
C LYS A 50 -18.08 15.06 1.61
N ASP A 51 -17.96 14.20 0.59
CA ASP A 51 -16.71 14.02 -0.14
C ASP A 51 -15.54 13.66 0.81
N VAL A 52 -15.78 12.73 1.75
CA VAL A 52 -14.76 12.28 2.70
C VAL A 52 -13.70 11.45 1.97
N GLY A 53 -12.44 11.76 2.26
CA GLY A 53 -11.31 11.10 1.60
C GLY A 53 -9.96 11.68 1.98
N ILE A 54 -8.97 11.50 1.12
CA ILE A 54 -7.59 11.93 1.34
C ILE A 54 -7.39 13.37 0.86
N LEU A 55 -7.03 14.26 1.79
CA LEU A 55 -6.75 15.68 1.57
C LEU A 55 -5.31 15.93 1.14
N ALA A 56 -4.38 15.22 1.77
CA ALA A 56 -2.94 15.30 1.53
C ALA A 56 -2.28 13.94 1.79
N LEU A 57 -1.11 13.73 1.19
CA LEU A 57 -0.33 12.51 1.33
C LEU A 57 1.16 12.88 1.39
N GLU A 58 1.87 12.33 2.36
CA GLU A 58 3.32 12.45 2.51
C GLU A 58 3.95 11.07 2.51
N VAL A 59 5.18 10.96 2.00
CA VAL A 59 5.91 9.70 1.85
C VAL A 59 7.31 9.80 2.43
N TYR A 60 7.78 8.70 3.01
CA TYR A 60 9.16 8.54 3.44
C TYR A 60 9.68 7.15 3.08
N PHE A 61 10.86 7.11 2.49
CA PHE A 61 11.61 5.89 2.20
C PHE A 61 13.02 6.02 2.75
N PRO A 62 13.65 4.94 3.28
CA PRO A 62 15.05 4.93 3.66
C PRO A 62 15.97 5.37 2.52
N ALA A 63 17.14 5.91 2.88
CA ALA A 63 18.11 6.36 1.88
C ALA A 63 18.89 5.20 1.24
N GLN A 64 18.98 4.06 1.93
CA GLN A 64 19.76 2.90 1.50
C GLN A 64 18.94 1.96 0.63
N TYR A 65 19.60 1.37 -0.36
CA TYR A 65 19.00 0.34 -1.23
C TYR A 65 20.04 -0.65 -1.73
N VAL A 66 19.56 -1.82 -2.13
CA VAL A 66 20.33 -2.82 -2.89
C VAL A 66 19.85 -2.79 -4.33
N ASP A 67 20.77 -2.77 -5.28
CA ASP A 67 20.45 -2.96 -6.70
C ASP A 67 20.14 -4.42 -6.99
N GLN A 68 19.09 -4.68 -7.76
CA GLN A 68 18.60 -6.05 -7.98
C GLN A 68 19.54 -6.86 -8.91
N GLU A 69 20.26 -6.21 -9.82
CA GLU A 69 21.26 -6.90 -10.66
C GLU A 69 22.46 -7.33 -9.82
N GLU A 70 22.85 -6.49 -8.84
CA GLU A 70 23.91 -6.86 -7.89
C GLU A 70 23.47 -7.97 -6.97
N LEU A 71 22.21 -7.95 -6.53
CA LEU A 71 21.64 -9.02 -5.70
C LEU A 71 21.54 -10.35 -6.48
N GLU A 72 21.19 -10.32 -7.77
CA GLU A 72 21.22 -11.51 -8.64
C GLU A 72 22.62 -12.14 -8.68
N ARG A 73 23.65 -11.31 -8.85
CA ARG A 73 25.06 -11.76 -8.85
C ARG A 73 25.48 -12.32 -7.48
N PHE A 74 25.13 -11.63 -6.40
CA PHE A 74 25.44 -12.05 -5.03
C PHE A 74 24.78 -13.40 -4.67
N ASP A 75 23.53 -13.60 -5.09
CA ASP A 75 22.76 -14.82 -4.83
C ASP A 75 23.15 -15.97 -5.78
N GLY A 76 24.00 -15.73 -6.79
CA GLY A 76 24.38 -16.73 -7.77
C GLY A 76 23.20 -17.23 -8.64
N VAL A 77 22.20 -16.38 -8.86
CA VAL A 77 21.02 -16.73 -9.66
C VAL A 77 21.15 -16.26 -11.10
N GLU A 78 20.28 -16.81 -11.98
CA GLU A 78 20.24 -16.39 -13.38
C GLU A 78 19.96 -14.90 -13.54
N ALA A 79 20.71 -14.23 -14.41
CA ALA A 79 20.54 -12.81 -14.71
C ALA A 79 19.11 -12.52 -15.24
N GLY A 80 18.44 -11.60 -14.58
CA GLY A 80 17.05 -11.27 -14.88
C GLY A 80 16.03 -12.00 -14.02
N LYS A 81 16.44 -12.87 -13.09
CA LYS A 81 15.50 -13.55 -12.19
C LYS A 81 14.71 -12.55 -11.33
N TYR A 82 15.36 -11.51 -10.82
CA TYR A 82 14.72 -10.47 -10.00
C TYR A 82 14.31 -9.27 -10.84
N THR A 83 15.19 -8.80 -11.70
CA THR A 83 14.94 -7.60 -12.52
C THR A 83 13.82 -7.80 -13.54
N ARG A 84 13.81 -8.90 -14.28
CA ARG A 84 12.77 -9.24 -15.27
C ARG A 84 11.67 -10.14 -14.69
N GLY A 85 12.05 -11.13 -13.89
CA GLY A 85 11.14 -12.13 -13.33
C GLY A 85 10.19 -11.54 -12.30
N LEU A 86 10.66 -10.64 -11.43
CA LEU A 86 9.85 -9.92 -10.45
C LEU A 86 9.47 -8.50 -10.92
N GLY A 87 10.20 -7.95 -11.88
CA GLY A 87 10.03 -6.56 -12.32
C GLY A 87 10.57 -5.53 -11.32
N GLN A 88 11.54 -5.92 -10.48
CA GLN A 88 12.16 -5.07 -9.47
C GLN A 88 13.49 -4.52 -9.97
N LYS A 89 13.83 -3.28 -9.60
CA LYS A 89 15.10 -2.64 -9.92
C LYS A 89 15.99 -2.50 -8.71
N GLN A 90 15.40 -2.15 -7.58
CA GLN A 90 16.08 -1.88 -6.33
C GLN A 90 15.23 -2.41 -5.16
N MET A 91 15.84 -2.56 -4.00
CA MET A 91 15.22 -2.95 -2.75
C MET A 91 15.69 -1.99 -1.67
N GLY A 92 14.79 -1.15 -1.14
CA GLY A 92 15.08 -0.23 -0.03
C GLY A 92 15.21 -0.98 1.29
N PHE A 93 16.09 -0.48 2.17
CA PHE A 93 16.22 -1.02 3.52
C PHE A 93 16.62 0.06 4.53
N CYS A 94 16.28 -0.14 5.79
CA CYS A 94 16.55 0.78 6.87
C CYS A 94 18.02 0.76 7.29
N ALA A 95 18.56 1.92 7.61
CA ALA A 95 19.80 2.05 8.34
C ALA A 95 19.63 1.62 9.82
N ALA A 96 20.73 1.41 10.55
CA ALA A 96 20.68 1.00 11.96
C ALA A 96 19.93 1.99 12.87
N HIS A 97 19.86 3.25 12.47
CA HIS A 97 19.13 4.32 13.17
C HIS A 97 17.65 4.45 12.78
N GLU A 98 17.18 3.65 11.85
CA GLU A 98 15.81 3.68 11.37
C GLU A 98 15.04 2.46 11.83
N ASP A 99 13.91 2.68 12.47
CA ASP A 99 12.92 1.67 12.83
C ASP A 99 11.52 2.13 12.46
N ILE A 100 10.51 1.30 12.69
CA ILE A 100 9.14 1.64 12.32
C ILE A 100 8.64 2.92 12.97
N ASN A 101 9.03 3.21 14.21
CA ASN A 101 8.64 4.43 14.91
C ASN A 101 9.28 5.65 14.24
N SER A 102 10.57 5.61 13.93
CA SER A 102 11.29 6.72 13.29
C SER A 102 10.76 7.03 11.90
N LEU A 103 10.41 5.99 11.11
CA LEU A 103 9.76 6.17 9.80
C LEU A 103 8.40 6.87 9.94
N CYS A 104 7.57 6.41 10.88
CA CYS A 104 6.24 6.98 11.13
C CYS A 104 6.31 8.40 11.70
N LEU A 105 7.22 8.67 12.66
CA LEU A 105 7.48 10.02 13.18
C LEU A 105 7.85 10.98 12.05
N THR A 106 8.75 10.56 11.17
CA THR A 106 9.24 11.37 10.05
C THR A 106 8.11 11.76 9.11
N VAL A 107 7.28 10.80 8.70
CA VAL A 107 6.27 11.06 7.69
C VAL A 107 5.11 11.89 8.26
N VAL A 108 4.73 11.70 9.53
CA VAL A 108 3.67 12.49 10.20
C VAL A 108 4.14 13.93 10.41
N GLN A 109 5.36 14.12 10.93
CA GLN A 109 5.94 15.44 11.10
C GLN A 109 5.95 16.23 9.78
N ARG A 110 6.44 15.60 8.69
CA ARG A 110 6.48 16.22 7.37
C ARG A 110 5.09 16.55 6.83
N LEU A 111 4.10 15.69 7.04
CA LEU A 111 2.72 15.94 6.63
C LEU A 111 2.17 17.19 7.30
N VAL A 112 2.35 17.32 8.62
CA VAL A 112 1.86 18.45 9.41
C VAL A 112 2.59 19.74 9.05
N GLU A 113 3.92 19.72 8.95
CA GLU A 113 4.74 20.89 8.59
C GLU A 113 4.44 21.40 7.19
N ARG A 114 4.45 20.50 6.19
CA ARG A 114 4.15 20.89 4.79
C ARG A 114 2.71 21.32 4.61
N GLY A 115 1.79 20.71 5.38
CA GLY A 115 0.39 21.08 5.46
C GLY A 115 0.15 22.40 6.20
N ARG A 116 1.14 22.90 6.94
CA ARG A 116 0.96 24.00 7.88
C ARG A 116 -0.25 23.78 8.77
N LEU A 117 -0.40 22.54 9.25
CA LEU A 117 -1.51 22.15 10.10
C LEU A 117 -1.18 22.49 11.56
N SER A 118 -2.20 22.88 12.33
CA SER A 118 -2.08 22.84 13.78
C SER A 118 -2.24 21.40 14.27
N TRP A 119 -1.47 20.99 15.25
CA TRP A 119 -1.64 19.71 15.92
C TRP A 119 -3.00 19.59 16.60
N ASP A 120 -3.61 20.72 17.02
CA ASP A 120 -4.96 20.76 17.58
C ASP A 120 -6.06 20.46 16.56
N ALA A 121 -5.75 20.58 15.27
CA ALA A 121 -6.67 20.25 14.20
C ALA A 121 -6.82 18.74 13.94
N ILE A 122 -6.05 17.91 14.65
CA ILE A 122 -6.05 16.46 14.50
C ILE A 122 -6.81 15.85 15.69
N GLY A 123 -7.93 15.18 15.42
CA GLY A 123 -8.76 14.51 16.41
C GLY A 123 -8.65 12.97 16.37
N ARG A 124 -8.04 12.42 15.29
CA ARG A 124 -7.84 10.98 15.16
C ARG A 124 -6.52 10.65 14.49
N LEU A 125 -5.83 9.63 15.01
CA LEU A 125 -4.58 9.10 14.48
C LEU A 125 -4.67 7.58 14.41
N GLU A 126 -4.74 7.04 13.20
CA GLU A 126 -4.75 5.61 12.91
C GLU A 126 -3.40 5.19 12.34
N VAL A 127 -2.88 4.05 12.78
CA VAL A 127 -1.65 3.48 12.24
C VAL A 127 -1.93 2.08 11.71
N GLY A 128 -1.60 1.82 10.45
CA GLY A 128 -1.60 0.49 9.86
C GLY A 128 -0.17 -0.03 9.79
N THR A 129 0.12 -1.10 10.51
CA THR A 129 1.45 -1.72 10.54
C THR A 129 1.39 -3.19 10.93
N GLU A 130 2.31 -3.97 10.40
CA GLU A 130 2.59 -5.34 10.86
C GLU A 130 4.01 -5.48 11.42
N THR A 131 4.76 -4.38 11.51
CA THR A 131 6.10 -4.32 12.10
C THR A 131 5.97 -3.93 13.57
N VAL A 132 6.02 -4.93 14.46
CA VAL A 132 5.70 -4.79 15.88
C VAL A 132 6.97 -4.76 16.71
N ILE A 133 7.28 -3.60 17.33
CA ILE A 133 8.39 -3.46 18.27
C ILE A 133 7.96 -3.83 19.70
N ASP A 134 6.77 -3.42 20.09
CA ASP A 134 6.20 -3.61 21.42
C ASP A 134 4.80 -4.21 21.29
N LYS A 135 4.50 -5.26 22.06
CA LYS A 135 3.22 -5.96 21.98
C LYS A 135 2.05 -5.20 22.62
N SER A 136 2.34 -4.17 23.37
CA SER A 136 1.37 -3.41 24.17
C SER A 136 1.39 -1.92 23.82
N LYS A 137 2.57 -1.33 23.66
CA LYS A 137 2.75 0.08 23.32
C LYS A 137 2.67 0.26 21.79
N ALA A 138 1.55 0.77 21.33
CA ALA A 138 1.30 1.04 19.92
C ALA A 138 2.26 2.07 19.32
N VAL A 139 2.53 1.98 18.02
CA VAL A 139 3.26 3.02 17.26
C VAL A 139 2.52 4.37 17.39
N LYS A 140 1.17 4.37 17.34
CA LYS A 140 0.37 5.57 17.63
C LYS A 140 0.78 6.24 18.93
N THR A 141 1.01 5.46 19.99
CA THR A 141 1.41 6.03 21.30
C THR A 141 2.78 6.70 21.23
N VAL A 142 3.71 6.17 20.44
CA VAL A 142 5.01 6.80 20.19
C VAL A 142 4.84 8.10 19.39
N LEU A 143 3.94 8.12 18.40
CA LEU A 143 3.66 9.31 17.59
C LEU A 143 3.06 10.46 18.41
N MET A 144 2.43 10.18 19.56
CA MET A 144 1.88 11.23 20.43
C MET A 144 2.95 12.19 20.97
N GLN A 145 4.25 11.83 20.95
CA GLN A 145 5.31 12.78 21.28
C GLN A 145 5.35 14.01 20.36
N LEU A 146 4.86 13.88 19.11
CA LEU A 146 4.77 15.00 18.16
C LEU A 146 3.73 16.06 18.58
N PHE A 147 2.77 15.67 19.42
CA PHE A 147 1.70 16.53 19.93
C PHE A 147 2.07 17.24 21.24
N HIS A 148 3.24 16.92 21.81
CA HIS A 148 3.62 17.41 23.15
C HIS A 148 3.59 18.93 23.26
N ASP A 149 4.16 19.64 22.28
CA ASP A 149 4.25 21.11 22.31
C ASP A 149 2.91 21.82 22.14
N SER A 150 1.94 21.16 21.50
CA SER A 150 0.57 21.68 21.38
C SER A 150 -0.28 21.40 22.63
N GLY A 151 0.11 20.44 23.44
CA GLY A 151 -0.69 19.94 24.56
C GLY A 151 -1.92 19.12 24.16
N ASN A 152 -2.12 18.84 22.86
CA ASN A 152 -3.26 18.06 22.39
C ASN A 152 -3.07 16.56 22.72
N THR A 153 -3.75 16.09 23.75
CA THR A 153 -3.81 14.69 24.14
C THR A 153 -5.14 14.00 23.78
N ASP A 154 -6.13 14.78 23.32
CA ASP A 154 -7.44 14.33 22.90
C ASP A 154 -7.43 13.89 21.43
N VAL A 155 -6.76 12.75 21.16
CA VAL A 155 -6.59 12.18 19.82
C VAL A 155 -6.99 10.70 19.87
N GLU A 156 -8.12 10.37 19.26
CA GLU A 156 -8.58 8.98 19.12
C GLU A 156 -7.69 8.15 18.18
N GLY A 157 -7.94 6.85 18.10
CA GLY A 157 -7.33 5.93 17.12
C GLY A 157 -6.43 4.87 17.75
N ILE A 158 -5.97 3.95 16.90
CA ILE A 158 -5.30 2.70 17.29
C ILE A 158 -4.34 2.24 16.20
N ASP A 159 -3.41 1.33 16.54
CA ASP A 159 -2.69 0.54 15.54
C ASP A 159 -3.59 -0.59 15.03
N THR A 160 -3.64 -0.76 13.72
CA THR A 160 -4.41 -1.81 13.04
C THR A 160 -3.46 -2.80 12.40
N THR A 161 -3.51 -4.06 12.87
CA THR A 161 -2.69 -5.14 12.34
C THR A 161 -3.54 -6.16 11.61
N ASN A 162 -3.33 -6.30 10.31
CA ASN A 162 -3.86 -7.36 9.47
C ASN A 162 -3.01 -7.46 8.20
N ALA A 163 -1.76 -7.91 8.34
CA ALA A 163 -0.77 -7.95 7.26
C ALA A 163 -0.79 -6.63 6.44
N CYS A 164 -0.55 -6.70 5.14
CA CYS A 164 -0.53 -5.53 4.25
C CYS A 164 -1.87 -4.75 4.18
N TYR A 165 -2.99 -5.33 4.67
CA TYR A 165 -4.30 -4.68 4.67
C TYR A 165 -4.48 -3.65 5.79
N GLY A 166 -3.67 -3.71 6.86
CA GLY A 166 -3.81 -2.84 8.03
C GLY A 166 -3.92 -1.36 7.70
N GLY A 167 -3.11 -0.86 6.75
CA GLY A 167 -3.17 0.54 6.31
C GLY A 167 -4.49 0.94 5.64
N THR A 168 -5.09 0.04 4.88
CA THR A 168 -6.40 0.29 4.24
C THR A 168 -7.53 0.20 5.25
N ALA A 169 -7.46 -0.72 6.22
CA ALA A 169 -8.41 -0.77 7.33
C ALA A 169 -8.36 0.53 8.15
N SER A 170 -7.16 1.04 8.46
CA SER A 170 -6.95 2.33 9.12
C SER A 170 -7.57 3.50 8.35
N LEU A 171 -7.43 3.54 7.03
CA LEU A 171 -8.07 4.57 6.22
C LEU A 171 -9.60 4.49 6.29
N PHE A 172 -10.15 3.28 6.29
CA PHE A 172 -11.60 3.11 6.43
C PHE A 172 -12.12 3.45 7.81
N ASN A 173 -11.35 3.14 8.87
CA ASN A 173 -11.67 3.57 10.23
C ASN A 173 -11.71 5.10 10.33
N ALA A 174 -10.71 5.77 9.80
CA ALA A 174 -10.64 7.23 9.76
C ALA A 174 -11.81 7.85 8.98
N ALA A 175 -12.12 7.31 7.80
CA ALA A 175 -13.24 7.79 6.99
C ALA A 175 -14.59 7.53 7.68
N ALA A 176 -14.77 6.37 8.31
CA ALA A 176 -15.98 6.03 9.05
C ALA A 176 -16.16 6.95 10.27
N TRP A 177 -15.08 7.32 10.97
CA TRP A 177 -15.12 8.27 12.07
C TRP A 177 -15.55 9.67 11.57
N VAL A 178 -14.96 10.17 10.50
CA VAL A 178 -15.36 11.46 9.91
C VAL A 178 -16.82 11.45 9.45
N GLU A 179 -17.34 10.29 9.03
CA GLU A 179 -18.72 10.09 8.59
C GLU A 179 -19.68 9.69 9.74
N SER A 180 -19.24 9.69 10.99
CA SER A 180 -20.04 9.29 12.15
C SER A 180 -20.52 10.46 13.00
N SER A 181 -21.44 10.20 13.92
CA SER A 181 -21.89 11.16 14.91
C SER A 181 -20.83 11.50 15.98
N ALA A 182 -19.75 10.74 16.06
CA ALA A 182 -18.62 10.99 16.96
C ALA A 182 -17.62 12.02 16.40
N TRP A 183 -17.79 12.43 15.15
CA TRP A 183 -16.88 13.39 14.54
C TRP A 183 -17.04 14.79 15.12
N ASP A 184 -15.95 15.36 15.59
CA ASP A 184 -15.89 16.67 16.24
C ASP A 184 -15.45 17.82 15.31
N GLY A 185 -15.32 17.56 14.02
CA GLY A 185 -14.90 18.55 13.02
C GLY A 185 -13.40 18.57 12.75
N ARG A 186 -12.58 17.86 13.52
CA ARG A 186 -11.13 17.75 13.31
C ARG A 186 -10.77 16.75 12.20
N TYR A 187 -9.53 16.80 11.75
CA TYR A 187 -9.01 15.86 10.76
C TYR A 187 -8.60 14.53 11.39
N ALA A 188 -8.61 13.48 10.59
CA ALA A 188 -7.92 12.25 10.90
C ALA A 188 -6.59 12.15 10.14
N VAL A 189 -5.56 11.62 10.79
CA VAL A 189 -4.29 11.24 10.17
C VAL A 189 -4.21 9.72 10.14
N VAL A 190 -3.94 9.17 8.98
CA VAL A 190 -3.70 7.74 8.78
C VAL A 190 -2.25 7.54 8.40
N VAL A 191 -1.55 6.69 9.15
CA VAL A 191 -0.15 6.35 8.90
C VAL A 191 -0.07 4.89 8.51
N CYS A 192 0.59 4.61 7.41
CA CYS A 192 0.96 3.26 7.01
C CYS A 192 2.49 3.17 7.08
N GLY A 193 3.04 2.22 7.80
CA GLY A 193 4.49 2.07 7.91
C GLY A 193 4.86 0.62 8.14
N ASP A 194 5.88 0.13 7.40
CA ASP A 194 6.41 -1.21 7.60
C ASP A 194 7.84 -1.36 7.07
N ILE A 195 8.50 -2.40 7.59
CA ILE A 195 9.82 -2.86 7.19
C ILE A 195 9.67 -4.32 6.75
N ALA A 196 9.64 -4.55 5.44
CA ALA A 196 9.47 -5.87 4.86
C ALA A 196 10.83 -6.55 4.66
N VAL A 197 11.16 -7.44 5.56
CA VAL A 197 12.38 -8.24 5.54
C VAL A 197 12.05 -9.73 5.40
N TYR A 198 12.90 -10.45 4.69
CA TYR A 198 12.74 -11.89 4.46
C TYR A 198 14.07 -12.61 4.66
N ALA A 199 14.00 -13.82 5.18
CA ALA A 199 15.14 -14.72 5.20
C ALA A 199 15.66 -15.01 3.78
N THR A 200 16.88 -15.53 3.67
CA THR A 200 17.46 -15.97 2.39
C THR A 200 16.51 -16.89 1.64
N GLY A 201 16.22 -16.56 0.38
CA GLY A 201 15.28 -17.30 -0.45
C GLY A 201 14.60 -16.45 -1.49
N ASN A 202 13.59 -17.00 -2.16
CA ASN A 202 12.92 -16.37 -3.31
C ASN A 202 12.11 -15.12 -2.95
N ALA A 203 11.71 -14.94 -1.68
CA ALA A 203 10.98 -13.75 -1.23
C ALA A 203 11.90 -12.57 -0.92
N ARG A 204 13.19 -12.80 -0.55
CA ARG A 204 14.12 -11.74 -0.14
C ARG A 204 14.21 -10.57 -1.12
N PRO A 205 14.30 -10.79 -2.44
CA PRO A 205 14.42 -9.70 -3.41
C PRO A 205 13.20 -8.78 -3.49
N THR A 206 12.07 -9.18 -2.88
CA THR A 206 10.84 -8.37 -2.85
C THR A 206 10.76 -7.44 -1.64
N GLY A 207 11.70 -7.51 -0.70
CA GLY A 207 11.74 -6.68 0.51
C GLY A 207 11.77 -5.18 0.21
N GLY A 208 11.47 -4.39 1.23
CA GLY A 208 11.46 -2.94 1.16
C GLY A 208 11.07 -2.31 2.49
N ALA A 209 11.15 -1.00 2.60
CA ALA A 209 10.76 -0.28 3.81
C ALA A 209 10.23 1.11 3.49
N GLY A 210 9.32 1.62 4.31
CA GLY A 210 8.81 2.98 4.15
C GLY A 210 7.61 3.28 5.01
N ALA A 211 7.22 4.55 5.00
CA ALA A 211 6.01 5.02 5.65
C ALA A 211 5.28 6.07 4.78
N ILE A 212 3.98 6.09 4.91
CA ILE A 212 3.09 7.04 4.24
C ILE A 212 2.10 7.59 5.25
N ALA A 213 1.94 8.90 5.29
CA ALA A 213 0.91 9.56 6.07
C ALA A 213 -0.12 10.21 5.16
N MET A 214 -1.40 10.07 5.50
CA MET A 214 -2.53 10.63 4.77
C MET A 214 -3.38 11.49 5.72
N LEU A 215 -3.68 12.71 5.31
CA LEU A 215 -4.66 13.56 5.98
C LEU A 215 -6.05 13.22 5.44
N VAL A 216 -6.98 12.89 6.31
CA VAL A 216 -8.34 12.45 5.96
C VAL A 216 -9.37 13.43 6.54
N GLY A 217 -10.35 13.80 5.73
CA GLY A 217 -11.41 14.70 6.11
C GLY A 217 -12.42 14.93 5.00
N PRO A 218 -13.40 15.84 5.22
CA PRO A 218 -14.41 16.17 4.22
C PRO A 218 -13.86 17.07 3.10
N ASN A 219 -14.63 17.21 2.02
CA ASN A 219 -14.28 18.00 0.83
C ASN A 219 -12.92 17.61 0.22
N ALA A 220 -12.56 16.34 0.33
CA ALA A 220 -11.28 15.84 -0.10
C ALA A 220 -11.14 15.86 -1.62
N PRO A 221 -9.93 16.16 -2.13
CA PRO A 221 -9.64 16.00 -3.56
C PRO A 221 -9.65 14.52 -4.00
N LEU A 222 -9.29 13.60 -3.13
CA LEU A 222 -9.39 12.16 -3.34
C LEU A 222 -10.52 11.60 -2.48
N VAL A 223 -11.70 11.47 -3.06
CA VAL A 223 -12.89 11.00 -2.35
C VAL A 223 -12.98 9.48 -2.32
N LEU A 224 -13.30 8.91 -1.17
CA LEU A 224 -13.67 7.50 -1.03
C LEU A 224 -15.12 7.31 -1.51
N GLU A 225 -15.32 6.58 -2.61
CA GLU A 225 -16.65 6.35 -3.15
C GLU A 225 -17.44 5.39 -2.25
N ARG A 226 -18.63 5.84 -1.86
CA ARG A 226 -19.52 5.07 -0.97
C ARG A 226 -20.21 3.94 -1.74
N GLY A 227 -20.45 2.84 -1.04
CA GLY A 227 -21.29 1.75 -1.54
C GLY A 227 -20.63 0.74 -2.49
N LEU A 228 -19.42 1.04 -3.00
CA LEU A 228 -18.73 0.19 -3.98
C LEU A 228 -17.59 -0.67 -3.44
N ARG A 229 -17.35 -0.68 -2.11
CA ARG A 229 -16.29 -1.51 -1.53
C ARG A 229 -16.59 -2.99 -1.72
N GLY A 230 -15.60 -3.74 -2.28
CA GLY A 230 -15.59 -5.19 -2.29
C GLY A 230 -14.58 -5.69 -1.26
N THR A 231 -14.96 -6.65 -0.43
CA THR A 231 -14.07 -7.30 0.55
C THR A 231 -14.11 -8.81 0.36
N HIS A 232 -12.97 -9.44 0.63
CA HIS A 232 -12.84 -10.88 0.74
C HIS A 232 -11.79 -11.18 1.82
N MET A 233 -12.14 -12.06 2.73
CA MET A 233 -11.30 -12.53 3.83
C MET A 233 -11.42 -14.04 3.91
N GLU A 234 -10.30 -14.73 4.09
CA GLU A 234 -10.30 -16.16 4.34
C GLU A 234 -9.14 -16.52 5.29
N HIS A 235 -9.31 -17.60 6.04
CA HIS A 235 -8.26 -18.15 6.86
C HIS A 235 -7.31 -18.99 6.01
N ALA A 236 -6.02 -18.57 5.92
CA ALA A 236 -4.98 -19.30 5.23
C ALA A 236 -3.62 -19.08 5.91
N TYR A 237 -2.74 -20.08 5.83
CA TYR A 237 -1.36 -19.98 6.31
C TYR A 237 -0.39 -19.77 5.13
N ASP A 238 -0.66 -18.78 4.32
CA ASP A 238 0.15 -18.40 3.17
C ASP A 238 1.30 -17.47 3.54
N PHE A 239 1.08 -16.58 4.52
CA PHE A 239 2.03 -15.62 5.04
C PHE A 239 1.70 -15.32 6.51
N TYR A 240 2.63 -15.57 7.42
CA TYR A 240 2.43 -15.33 8.86
C TYR A 240 3.75 -15.20 9.61
N LYS A 241 3.73 -14.52 10.78
CA LYS A 241 4.89 -14.25 11.64
C LYS A 241 4.64 -14.82 13.04
N PRO A 242 4.83 -16.14 13.26
CA PRO A 242 4.49 -16.78 14.53
C PRO A 242 5.51 -16.51 15.63
N ASN A 243 6.76 -16.18 15.26
CA ASN A 243 7.81 -15.86 16.19
C ASN A 243 7.82 -14.35 16.46
N LEU A 244 7.34 -13.94 17.64
CA LEU A 244 7.23 -12.53 18.04
C LEU A 244 8.59 -11.85 18.31
N SER A 245 9.69 -12.58 18.29
CA SER A 245 11.05 -12.03 18.37
C SER A 245 11.72 -11.87 17.00
N SER A 246 11.02 -12.19 15.92
CA SER A 246 11.55 -12.15 14.55
C SER A 246 10.57 -11.46 13.60
N GLU A 247 11.08 -10.57 12.76
CA GLU A 247 10.33 -9.95 11.67
C GLU A 247 10.27 -10.82 10.39
N TYR A 248 11.01 -11.94 10.36
CA TYR A 248 11.01 -12.83 9.21
C TYR A 248 9.72 -13.66 9.16
N PRO A 249 8.92 -13.54 8.09
CA PRO A 249 7.71 -14.33 7.93
C PRO A 249 8.02 -15.76 7.51
N VAL A 250 7.10 -16.67 7.84
CA VAL A 250 6.95 -17.94 7.15
C VAL A 250 6.07 -17.69 5.92
N VAL A 251 6.55 -18.09 4.75
CA VAL A 251 5.87 -17.83 3.47
C VAL A 251 5.73 -19.11 2.65
N ASP A 252 4.49 -19.49 2.33
CA ASP A 252 4.19 -20.37 1.22
C ASP A 252 3.95 -19.50 -0.03
N GLY A 253 4.98 -19.35 -0.85
CA GLY A 253 4.93 -18.43 -1.99
C GLY A 253 3.92 -18.84 -3.08
N GLN A 254 3.63 -20.13 -3.25
CA GLN A 254 2.64 -20.59 -4.21
C GLN A 254 1.22 -20.34 -3.69
N LEU A 255 0.94 -20.70 -2.47
CA LEU A 255 -0.34 -20.46 -1.81
C LEU A 255 -0.62 -18.96 -1.72
N SER A 256 0.40 -18.15 -1.39
CA SER A 256 0.26 -16.68 -1.29
C SER A 256 -0.16 -16.05 -2.60
N ILE A 257 0.43 -16.47 -3.74
CA ILE A 257 -0.01 -15.99 -5.07
C ILE A 257 -1.44 -16.42 -5.37
N GLN A 258 -1.82 -17.66 -5.04
CA GLN A 258 -3.18 -18.15 -5.26
C GLN A 258 -4.19 -17.39 -4.40
N CYS A 259 -3.91 -17.17 -3.11
CA CYS A 259 -4.74 -16.38 -2.21
C CYS A 259 -4.91 -14.94 -2.73
N TYR A 260 -3.81 -14.33 -3.20
CA TYR A 260 -3.86 -12.99 -3.78
C TYR A 260 -4.79 -12.91 -5.01
N LEU A 261 -4.65 -13.83 -5.96
CA LEU A 261 -5.46 -13.86 -7.18
C LEU A 261 -6.93 -14.22 -6.88
N ARG A 262 -7.18 -15.14 -5.96
CA ARG A 262 -8.53 -15.51 -5.53
C ARG A 262 -9.24 -14.35 -4.84
N ALA A 263 -8.55 -13.65 -3.94
CA ALA A 263 -9.07 -12.45 -3.32
C ALA A 263 -9.39 -11.36 -4.37
N LEU A 264 -8.53 -11.20 -5.39
CA LEU A 264 -8.75 -10.30 -6.52
C LEU A 264 -10.06 -10.62 -7.24
N ASP A 265 -10.26 -11.88 -7.64
CA ASP A 265 -11.46 -12.33 -8.34
C ASP A 265 -12.72 -12.04 -7.50
N ARG A 266 -12.72 -12.44 -6.23
CA ARG A 266 -13.87 -12.30 -5.33
C ARG A 266 -14.23 -10.83 -5.10
N CYS A 267 -13.25 -9.99 -4.81
CA CYS A 267 -13.50 -8.55 -4.61
C CYS A 267 -13.97 -7.87 -5.90
N TYR A 268 -13.39 -8.22 -7.05
CA TYR A 268 -13.79 -7.64 -8.32
C TYR A 268 -15.23 -8.03 -8.69
N ALA A 269 -15.61 -9.29 -8.46
CA ALA A 269 -16.98 -9.75 -8.66
C ALA A 269 -17.99 -8.98 -7.78
N VAL A 270 -17.67 -8.78 -6.50
CA VAL A 270 -18.49 -7.98 -5.58
C VAL A 270 -18.59 -6.53 -6.05
N TYR A 271 -17.45 -5.96 -6.43
CA TYR A 271 -17.39 -4.58 -6.92
C TYR A 271 -18.25 -4.39 -8.18
N ARG A 272 -18.05 -5.24 -9.20
CA ARG A 272 -18.80 -5.19 -10.47
C ARG A 272 -20.31 -5.28 -10.25
N ARG A 273 -20.76 -6.22 -9.40
CA ARG A 273 -22.17 -6.35 -9.06
C ARG A 273 -22.74 -5.07 -8.48
N LYS A 274 -22.05 -4.45 -7.50
CA LYS A 274 -22.48 -3.19 -6.89
C LYS A 274 -22.49 -2.03 -7.90
N ALA A 275 -21.44 -1.92 -8.72
CA ALA A 275 -21.34 -0.91 -9.76
C ALA A 275 -22.44 -1.06 -10.81
N GLN A 276 -22.72 -2.29 -11.25
CA GLN A 276 -23.78 -2.59 -12.20
C GLN A 276 -25.15 -2.21 -11.64
N THR A 277 -25.43 -2.50 -10.36
CA THR A 277 -26.68 -2.10 -9.71
C THR A 277 -26.83 -0.58 -9.69
N GLN A 278 -25.78 0.17 -9.33
CA GLN A 278 -25.83 1.64 -9.37
C GLN A 278 -26.06 2.19 -10.80
N TRP A 279 -25.43 1.56 -11.79
CA TRP A 279 -25.60 1.93 -13.19
C TRP A 279 -27.02 1.70 -13.70
N GLN A 280 -27.60 0.55 -13.37
CA GLN A 280 -29.01 0.24 -13.71
C GLN A 280 -29.96 1.28 -13.09
N GLN A 281 -29.73 1.65 -11.83
CA GLN A 281 -30.49 2.70 -11.16
C GLN A 281 -30.30 4.09 -11.83
N ALA A 282 -29.13 4.32 -12.45
CA ALA A 282 -28.84 5.53 -13.23
C ALA A 282 -29.28 5.44 -14.72
N GLY A 283 -29.96 4.37 -15.12
CA GLY A 283 -30.42 4.17 -16.50
C GLY A 283 -29.35 3.67 -17.48
N ILE A 284 -28.17 3.28 -17.00
CA ILE A 284 -27.05 2.77 -17.83
C ILE A 284 -27.20 1.26 -17.97
N GLN A 285 -27.52 0.77 -19.19
CA GLN A 285 -27.80 -0.64 -19.42
C GLN A 285 -26.58 -1.50 -19.81
N ARG A 286 -25.46 -0.88 -20.24
CA ARG A 286 -24.27 -1.64 -20.62
C ARG A 286 -23.59 -2.28 -19.41
N PRO A 287 -22.83 -3.39 -19.59
CA PRO A 287 -22.08 -3.99 -18.51
C PRO A 287 -20.94 -3.09 -18.02
N PHE A 288 -20.66 -3.18 -16.73
CA PHE A 288 -19.50 -2.54 -16.12
C PHE A 288 -18.25 -3.41 -16.35
N THR A 289 -17.14 -2.80 -16.82
CA THR A 289 -15.89 -3.48 -17.18
C THR A 289 -14.65 -2.70 -16.71
N LEU A 290 -13.47 -3.25 -16.97
CA LEU A 290 -12.18 -2.56 -16.71
C LEU A 290 -12.02 -1.23 -17.46
N ASP A 291 -12.72 -1.06 -18.57
CA ASP A 291 -12.63 0.17 -19.36
C ASP A 291 -13.25 1.37 -18.66
N ASP A 292 -14.12 1.13 -17.68
CA ASP A 292 -14.74 2.17 -16.87
C ASP A 292 -13.80 2.79 -15.84
N PHE A 293 -12.62 2.22 -15.66
CA PHE A 293 -11.56 2.81 -14.84
C PHE A 293 -10.55 3.52 -15.72
N LYS A 294 -10.14 4.71 -15.31
CA LYS A 294 -9.01 5.39 -15.94
C LYS A 294 -7.68 4.82 -15.43
N TYR A 295 -7.59 4.48 -14.15
CA TYR A 295 -6.41 3.87 -13.54
C TYR A 295 -6.81 2.72 -12.63
N ILE A 296 -5.90 1.74 -12.51
CA ILE A 296 -6.03 0.58 -11.64
C ILE A 296 -4.75 0.48 -10.82
N ILE A 297 -4.87 0.62 -9.51
CA ILE A 297 -3.74 0.62 -8.58
C ILE A 297 -3.84 -0.63 -7.71
N PHE A 298 -2.71 -1.29 -7.50
CA PHE A 298 -2.64 -2.52 -6.71
C PHE A 298 -1.72 -2.35 -5.50
N HIS A 299 -1.98 -3.09 -4.44
CA HIS A 299 -0.92 -3.50 -3.53
C HIS A 299 0.09 -4.31 -4.33
N SER A 300 1.37 -3.97 -4.19
CA SER A 300 2.43 -4.55 -5.02
C SER A 300 3.46 -5.29 -4.16
N PRO A 301 3.31 -6.60 -3.96
CA PRO A 301 4.39 -7.41 -3.41
C PRO A 301 5.62 -7.41 -4.33
N PHE A 302 5.38 -7.42 -5.64
CA PHE A 302 6.38 -7.21 -6.70
C PHE A 302 5.68 -6.87 -8.02
N CYS A 303 6.35 -6.12 -8.90
CA CYS A 303 5.70 -5.51 -10.07
C CYS A 303 5.13 -6.54 -11.06
N LYS A 304 5.76 -7.71 -11.20
CA LYS A 304 5.27 -8.76 -12.12
C LYS A 304 3.94 -9.35 -11.66
N LEU A 305 3.69 -9.46 -10.35
CA LEU A 305 2.40 -9.91 -9.83
C LEU A 305 1.29 -8.91 -10.18
N VAL A 306 1.58 -7.62 -10.13
CA VAL A 306 0.64 -6.57 -10.54
C VAL A 306 0.28 -6.69 -12.03
N GLN A 307 1.25 -6.98 -12.90
CA GLN A 307 0.98 -7.25 -14.31
C GLN A 307 0.07 -8.46 -14.50
N LYS A 308 0.34 -9.56 -13.79
CA LYS A 308 -0.51 -10.77 -13.78
C LYS A 308 -1.93 -10.46 -13.30
N SER A 309 -2.06 -9.57 -12.32
CA SER A 309 -3.35 -9.17 -11.76
C SER A 309 -4.22 -8.40 -12.76
N VAL A 310 -3.62 -7.56 -13.60
CA VAL A 310 -4.37 -6.91 -14.69
C VAL A 310 -4.90 -7.94 -15.69
N GLY A 311 -4.06 -8.92 -16.09
CA GLY A 311 -4.50 -10.04 -16.91
C GLY A 311 -5.64 -10.84 -16.26
N ARG A 312 -5.56 -11.05 -14.94
CA ARG A 312 -6.62 -11.75 -14.19
C ARG A 312 -7.93 -10.99 -14.15
N LEU A 313 -7.90 -9.67 -13.99
CA LEU A 313 -9.11 -8.85 -14.09
C LEU A 313 -9.72 -8.89 -15.50
N LEU A 314 -8.89 -8.91 -16.54
CA LEU A 314 -9.38 -9.08 -17.92
C LEU A 314 -10.01 -10.46 -18.13
N LEU A 315 -9.45 -11.53 -17.55
CA LEU A 315 -10.10 -12.85 -17.55
C LEU A 315 -11.49 -12.80 -16.90
N ASN A 316 -11.63 -12.10 -15.77
CA ASN A 316 -12.94 -11.94 -15.13
C ASN A 316 -13.97 -11.24 -16.03
N ASP A 317 -13.56 -10.20 -16.76
CA ASP A 317 -14.44 -9.51 -17.72
C ASP A 317 -14.78 -10.40 -18.92
N PHE A 318 -13.79 -11.12 -19.45
CA PHE A 318 -13.98 -12.08 -20.53
C PHE A 318 -15.00 -13.16 -20.16
N LEU A 319 -14.85 -13.76 -18.98
CA LEU A 319 -15.75 -14.80 -18.48
C LEU A 319 -17.17 -14.28 -18.18
N ALA A 320 -17.30 -13.02 -17.85
CA ALA A 320 -18.60 -12.40 -17.59
C ALA A 320 -19.30 -11.88 -18.86
N CYS A 321 -18.60 -11.84 -19.99
CA CYS A 321 -19.16 -11.45 -21.28
C CYS A 321 -19.86 -12.66 -21.92
N PRO A 322 -21.17 -12.61 -22.20
CA PRO A 322 -21.87 -13.75 -22.81
C PRO A 322 -21.35 -14.13 -24.19
N ASN A 323 -20.96 -13.13 -24.98
CA ASN A 323 -20.41 -13.31 -26.32
C ASN A 323 -19.19 -12.43 -26.54
N PRO A 324 -18.00 -12.84 -26.01
CA PRO A 324 -16.77 -12.08 -26.22
C PRO A 324 -16.35 -12.17 -27.70
N ASP A 325 -16.05 -11.02 -28.30
CA ASP A 325 -15.49 -10.99 -29.67
C ASP A 325 -14.03 -11.46 -29.62
N THR A 326 -13.81 -12.70 -30.02
CA THR A 326 -12.47 -13.32 -30.07
C THR A 326 -11.82 -13.24 -31.45
N ALA A 327 -12.50 -12.70 -32.45
CA ALA A 327 -11.96 -12.47 -33.78
C ALA A 327 -11.24 -11.13 -33.89
N SER A 328 -11.68 -10.14 -33.11
CA SER A 328 -11.11 -8.80 -33.14
C SER A 328 -11.02 -8.17 -31.72
N GLY A 329 -10.41 -6.99 -31.63
CA GLY A 329 -10.37 -6.18 -30.41
C GLY A 329 -9.61 -6.80 -29.24
N LEU A 330 -10.07 -6.50 -28.02
CA LEU A 330 -9.39 -6.83 -26.77
C LEU A 330 -9.26 -8.34 -26.50
N TYR A 331 -10.21 -9.13 -26.97
CA TYR A 331 -10.24 -10.58 -26.73
C TYR A 331 -9.77 -11.41 -27.93
N LYS A 332 -9.14 -10.78 -28.94
CA LYS A 332 -8.62 -11.46 -30.11
C LYS A 332 -7.67 -12.60 -29.73
N GLY A 333 -7.92 -13.78 -30.28
CA GLY A 333 -7.09 -14.97 -30.04
C GLY A 333 -7.40 -15.74 -28.76
N LEU A 334 -8.42 -15.33 -27.97
CA LEU A 334 -8.81 -16.00 -26.73
C LEU A 334 -9.95 -17.01 -26.89
N GLN A 335 -10.27 -17.45 -28.12
CA GLN A 335 -11.40 -18.35 -28.40
C GLN A 335 -11.31 -19.70 -27.65
N SER A 336 -10.11 -20.23 -27.40
CA SER A 336 -9.90 -21.48 -26.67
C SER A 336 -10.31 -21.39 -25.19
N PHE A 337 -10.45 -20.19 -24.65
CA PHE A 337 -10.81 -19.93 -23.26
C PHE A 337 -12.30 -19.58 -23.07
N ARG A 338 -13.13 -19.70 -24.13
CA ARG A 338 -14.59 -19.48 -24.00
C ARG A 338 -15.21 -20.46 -23.03
N TRP A 339 -16.13 -19.95 -22.23
CA TRP A 339 -16.98 -20.80 -21.39
C TRP A 339 -17.94 -21.62 -22.28
N VAL A 340 -17.97 -22.91 -22.07
CA VAL A 340 -19.02 -23.78 -22.58
C VAL A 340 -19.95 -24.08 -21.42
N PRO A 341 -21.26 -23.77 -21.50
CA PRO A 341 -22.19 -24.18 -20.46
C PRO A 341 -22.16 -25.71 -20.33
N VAL A 342 -21.79 -26.21 -19.16
CA VAL A 342 -22.00 -27.62 -18.83
C VAL A 342 -23.49 -27.75 -18.60
N LEU A 343 -24.20 -28.33 -19.57
CA LEU A 343 -25.57 -28.78 -19.39
C LEU A 343 -25.56 -29.81 -18.27
N CYS A 344 -26.08 -29.43 -17.11
CA CYS A 344 -26.36 -30.40 -16.05
C CYS A 344 -27.37 -31.42 -16.61
N PRO A 345 -27.06 -32.73 -16.57
CA PRO A 345 -27.96 -33.74 -17.12
C PRO A 345 -29.19 -34.04 -16.23
N HIS A 346 -29.63 -33.13 -15.40
CA HIS A 346 -30.80 -33.34 -14.54
C HIS A 346 -31.99 -32.50 -15.04
N PRO A 347 -33.07 -33.14 -15.54
CA PRO A 347 -34.24 -32.45 -16.11
C PRO A 347 -35.14 -31.74 -15.07
N SER A 348 -34.82 -31.71 -13.80
CA SER A 348 -35.69 -31.20 -12.72
C SER A 348 -35.12 -30.07 -11.87
N ALA A 349 -34.02 -29.44 -12.29
CA ALA A 349 -33.52 -28.27 -11.55
C ALA A 349 -34.19 -27.00 -12.07
N GLN A 350 -35.12 -26.45 -11.27
CA GLN A 350 -35.59 -25.08 -11.45
C GLN A 350 -34.40 -24.10 -11.40
N PRO A 351 -34.45 -22.98 -12.17
CA PRO A 351 -33.39 -21.96 -12.12
C PRO A 351 -33.48 -21.23 -10.78
N GLY A 352 -32.86 -21.83 -9.77
CA GLY A 352 -32.72 -21.30 -8.42
C GLY A 352 -31.36 -20.68 -8.23
N MET A 353 -31.32 -19.42 -7.86
CA MET A 353 -30.17 -18.64 -7.47
C MET A 353 -29.29 -19.36 -6.47
N CYS A 354 -28.07 -19.76 -6.88
CA CYS A 354 -27.00 -20.02 -5.92
C CYS A 354 -26.47 -18.69 -5.35
N CYS A 355 -26.42 -18.58 -4.03
CA CYS A 355 -26.03 -17.39 -3.27
C CYS A 355 -24.59 -16.89 -3.41
N SER A 356 -23.84 -17.39 -4.36
CA SER A 356 -22.47 -16.98 -4.67
C SER A 356 -22.38 -16.53 -6.11
N GLY A 357 -22.76 -15.36 -6.47
CA GLY A 357 -22.71 -14.63 -7.76
C GLY A 357 -21.84 -15.16 -8.94
N VAL A 358 -21.45 -16.41 -8.93
CA VAL A 358 -20.85 -17.18 -10.03
C VAL A 358 -21.83 -18.30 -10.34
N PRO A 359 -22.32 -18.44 -11.59
CA PRO A 359 -23.17 -19.55 -11.96
C PRO A 359 -22.47 -20.88 -11.63
N ALA A 360 -23.10 -21.70 -10.80
CA ALA A 360 -22.62 -23.06 -10.55
C ALA A 360 -22.61 -23.83 -11.88
N GLY A 361 -21.45 -24.39 -12.26
CA GLY A 361 -21.35 -25.28 -13.41
C GLY A 361 -20.78 -24.70 -14.71
N LEU A 362 -20.12 -23.52 -14.68
CA LEU A 362 -19.37 -23.03 -15.84
C LEU A 362 -17.93 -23.58 -15.85
N SER A 363 -17.50 -24.20 -16.95
CA SER A 363 -16.11 -24.59 -17.19
C SER A 363 -15.57 -23.91 -18.45
N LEU A 364 -14.25 -23.63 -18.47
CA LEU A 364 -13.55 -23.27 -19.71
C LEU A 364 -13.72 -24.40 -20.74
N GLY A 365 -13.69 -24.11 -22.05
CA GLY A 365 -13.98 -25.04 -23.14
C GLY A 365 -13.26 -26.40 -23.13
N SER A 366 -12.31 -26.59 -22.22
CA SER A 366 -11.60 -27.84 -21.91
C SER A 366 -12.08 -28.55 -20.63
N GLY A 367 -13.16 -28.10 -20.00
CA GLY A 367 -13.60 -28.60 -18.68
C GLY A 367 -12.85 -28.03 -17.48
N VAL A 368 -11.95 -27.05 -17.67
CA VAL A 368 -11.14 -26.42 -16.63
C VAL A 368 -11.99 -25.51 -15.74
N LYS A 369 -11.96 -25.73 -14.43
CA LYS A 369 -12.64 -24.86 -13.45
C LYS A 369 -11.87 -23.56 -13.24
N LEU A 370 -12.56 -22.52 -12.75
CA LEU A 370 -11.90 -21.22 -12.45
C LEU A 370 -10.73 -21.41 -11.44
N GLU A 371 -10.89 -22.31 -10.48
CA GLU A 371 -9.88 -22.62 -9.47
C GLU A 371 -8.59 -23.16 -10.10
N ASP A 372 -8.69 -23.96 -11.16
CA ASP A 372 -7.53 -24.56 -11.84
C ASP A 372 -6.72 -23.50 -12.61
N THR A 373 -7.34 -22.36 -12.93
CA THR A 373 -6.68 -21.27 -13.66
C THR A 373 -5.67 -20.48 -12.82
N TYR A 374 -5.66 -20.62 -11.49
CA TYR A 374 -4.66 -19.95 -10.64
C TYR A 374 -3.24 -20.47 -10.86
N THR A 375 -3.11 -21.73 -11.31
CA THR A 375 -1.82 -22.37 -11.59
C THR A 375 -1.55 -22.55 -13.09
N SER A 376 -2.51 -22.27 -13.96
CA SER A 376 -2.37 -22.42 -15.40
C SER A 376 -1.49 -21.34 -16.02
N LYS A 377 -0.31 -21.75 -16.48
CA LYS A 377 0.64 -20.87 -17.18
C LYS A 377 0.13 -20.42 -18.55
N GLU A 378 -0.71 -21.22 -19.19
CA GLU A 378 -1.32 -20.90 -20.47
C GLU A 378 -2.31 -19.76 -20.32
N VAL A 379 -3.26 -19.88 -19.40
CA VAL A 379 -4.22 -18.81 -19.07
C VAL A 379 -3.48 -17.53 -18.65
N GLU A 380 -2.51 -17.64 -17.76
CA GLU A 380 -1.71 -16.50 -17.28
C GLU A 380 -1.07 -15.76 -18.45
N LYS A 381 -0.35 -16.47 -19.35
CA LYS A 381 0.34 -15.86 -20.49
C LYS A 381 -0.61 -15.22 -21.49
N ALA A 382 -1.70 -15.91 -21.83
CA ALA A 382 -2.69 -15.43 -22.79
C ALA A 382 -3.32 -14.11 -22.32
N PHE A 383 -3.79 -14.06 -21.08
CA PHE A 383 -4.45 -12.87 -20.55
C PHE A 383 -3.48 -11.73 -20.18
N GLN A 384 -2.22 -12.05 -19.82
CA GLN A 384 -1.18 -11.02 -19.73
C GLN A 384 -0.89 -10.36 -21.08
N ALA A 385 -0.79 -11.15 -22.15
CA ALA A 385 -0.58 -10.62 -23.50
C ALA A 385 -1.74 -9.74 -23.94
N ALA A 386 -2.99 -10.23 -23.81
CA ALA A 386 -4.18 -9.48 -24.18
C ALA A 386 -4.38 -8.20 -23.37
N SER A 387 -3.94 -8.16 -22.12
CA SER A 387 -4.06 -6.99 -21.23
C SER A 387 -2.88 -6.03 -21.24
N GLN A 388 -1.89 -6.23 -22.13
CA GLN A 388 -0.63 -5.46 -22.09
C GLN A 388 -0.84 -3.95 -22.23
N ASP A 389 -1.75 -3.53 -23.10
CA ASP A 389 -2.05 -2.10 -23.33
C ASP A 389 -2.80 -1.51 -22.12
N ILE A 390 -3.75 -2.24 -21.56
CA ILE A 390 -4.44 -1.85 -20.32
C ILE A 390 -3.41 -1.67 -19.19
N PHE A 391 -2.50 -2.62 -19.03
CA PHE A 391 -1.43 -2.53 -18.03
C PHE A 391 -0.57 -1.30 -18.25
N ASN A 392 -0.08 -1.08 -19.47
CA ASN A 392 0.80 0.04 -19.79
C ASN A 392 0.14 1.40 -19.52
N GLN A 393 -1.13 1.55 -19.86
CA GLN A 393 -1.86 2.81 -19.76
C GLN A 393 -2.44 3.05 -18.35
N LYS A 394 -3.05 2.01 -17.74
CA LYS A 394 -3.86 2.18 -16.54
C LYS A 394 -3.13 1.83 -15.22
N THR A 395 -2.05 1.04 -15.28
CA THR A 395 -1.42 0.48 -14.06
C THR A 395 0.08 0.77 -13.96
N LYS A 396 0.84 0.57 -15.03
CA LYS A 396 2.30 0.72 -15.03
C LYS A 396 2.80 2.08 -14.49
N PRO A 397 2.11 3.22 -14.74
CA PRO A 397 2.51 4.51 -14.15
C PRO A 397 2.54 4.54 -12.63
N SER A 398 1.81 3.64 -11.95
CA SER A 398 1.78 3.52 -10.49
C SER A 398 2.96 2.74 -9.90
N LEU A 399 3.81 2.09 -10.71
CA LEU A 399 4.79 1.12 -10.22
C LEU A 399 6.21 1.68 -10.01
N LEU A 400 6.44 3.00 -10.16
CA LEU A 400 7.78 3.58 -10.04
C LEU A 400 8.40 3.28 -8.68
N LEU A 401 7.71 3.60 -7.60
CA LEU A 401 8.20 3.38 -6.23
C LEU A 401 8.29 1.89 -5.91
N SER A 402 7.27 1.10 -6.28
CA SER A 402 7.30 -0.35 -6.07
C SER A 402 8.51 -1.02 -6.73
N SER A 403 8.87 -0.61 -7.95
CA SER A 403 10.01 -1.20 -8.66
C SER A 403 11.37 -0.82 -8.06
N ARG A 404 11.44 0.32 -7.35
CA ARG A 404 12.71 0.85 -6.82
C ARG A 404 12.88 0.68 -5.31
N ASN A 405 11.80 0.45 -4.59
CA ASN A 405 11.84 0.32 -3.13
C ASN A 405 11.40 -1.07 -2.65
N GLY A 406 10.71 -1.84 -3.50
CA GLY A 406 10.17 -3.15 -3.14
C GLY A 406 8.83 -3.08 -2.40
N ASN A 407 8.47 -4.19 -1.74
CA ASN A 407 7.28 -4.29 -0.92
C ASN A 407 7.49 -3.56 0.41
N MET A 408 6.54 -2.74 0.78
CA MET A 408 6.50 -2.06 2.07
C MET A 408 5.30 -2.51 2.92
N TYR A 409 4.67 -3.65 2.60
CA TYR A 409 3.42 -4.13 3.20
C TYR A 409 2.32 -3.06 3.19
N THR A 410 1.92 -2.52 4.35
CA THR A 410 0.80 -1.55 4.46
C THR A 410 0.97 -0.27 3.63
N PRO A 411 2.15 0.36 3.47
CA PRO A 411 2.33 1.52 2.60
C PRO A 411 2.33 1.21 1.10
N SER A 412 2.55 -0.05 0.68
CA SER A 412 2.83 -0.37 -0.74
C SER A 412 1.78 0.16 -1.71
N MET A 413 0.49 0.00 -1.38
CA MET A 413 -0.58 0.50 -2.24
C MET A 413 -0.57 2.04 -2.34
N TYR A 414 -0.32 2.72 -1.25
CA TYR A 414 -0.28 4.19 -1.22
C TYR A 414 1.00 4.74 -1.85
N GLY A 415 2.09 3.96 -1.85
CA GLY A 415 3.29 4.21 -2.66
C GLY A 415 2.98 4.14 -4.16
N CYS A 416 2.19 3.16 -4.59
CA CYS A 416 1.69 3.09 -5.97
C CYS A 416 0.78 4.29 -6.30
N LEU A 417 -0.08 4.72 -5.39
CA LEU A 417 -0.88 5.93 -5.55
C LEU A 417 0.02 7.17 -5.69
N ALA A 418 1.01 7.34 -4.82
CA ALA A 418 1.96 8.45 -4.89
C ALA A 418 2.74 8.46 -6.21
N SER A 419 3.16 7.29 -6.70
CA SER A 419 3.82 7.15 -8.02
C SER A 419 2.93 7.63 -9.15
N LEU A 420 1.66 7.22 -9.16
CA LEU A 420 0.69 7.63 -10.17
C LEU A 420 0.47 9.15 -10.16
N LEU A 421 0.33 9.73 -8.97
CA LEU A 421 0.13 11.17 -8.80
C LEU A 421 1.34 11.98 -9.27
N SER A 422 2.54 11.50 -8.98
CA SER A 422 3.81 12.08 -9.42
C SER A 422 3.97 12.02 -10.95
N HIS A 423 3.56 10.89 -11.56
CA HIS A 423 3.69 10.68 -13.00
C HIS A 423 2.84 11.65 -13.84
N HIS A 424 1.64 11.98 -13.38
CA HIS A 424 0.68 12.76 -14.18
C HIS A 424 0.71 14.26 -13.95
N GLY A 425 1.57 14.77 -13.06
CA GLY A 425 1.61 16.21 -12.73
C GLY A 425 0.31 16.71 -12.08
N ASN A 426 0.42 17.72 -11.26
CA ASN A 426 -0.54 18.02 -10.18
C ASN A 426 -1.94 18.52 -10.55
N ARG A 427 -2.38 18.75 -11.80
CA ARG A 427 -3.59 19.57 -11.97
C ARG A 427 -4.64 19.14 -12.98
N GLN A 428 -4.31 18.52 -14.09
CA GLN A 428 -5.30 18.27 -15.15
C GLN A 428 -5.64 16.79 -15.41
N ALA A 429 -4.69 15.91 -15.25
CA ALA A 429 -4.82 14.51 -15.67
C ALA A 429 -5.81 13.68 -14.83
N LEU A 430 -6.10 14.12 -13.61
CA LEU A 430 -6.91 13.36 -12.65
C LEU A 430 -8.30 13.94 -12.39
N ARG A 431 -8.67 15.08 -13.00
CA ARG A 431 -10.02 15.64 -12.87
C ARG A 431 -11.05 14.74 -13.52
N GLY A 432 -12.11 14.41 -12.80
CA GLY A 432 -13.20 13.55 -13.29
C GLY A 432 -12.83 12.08 -13.48
N THR A 433 -11.70 11.65 -12.93
CA THR A 433 -11.13 10.32 -13.16
C THR A 433 -11.61 9.31 -12.13
N LYS A 434 -11.99 8.11 -12.60
CA LYS A 434 -12.23 6.94 -11.75
C LYS A 434 -10.99 6.07 -11.71
N ALA A 435 -10.47 5.78 -10.52
CA ALA A 435 -9.39 4.84 -10.31
C ALA A 435 -9.87 3.67 -9.45
N LEU A 436 -9.59 2.45 -9.87
CA LEU A 436 -9.73 1.25 -9.05
C LEU A 436 -8.45 1.04 -8.27
N SER A 437 -8.59 0.86 -6.97
CA SER A 437 -7.50 0.49 -6.09
C SER A 437 -7.75 -0.91 -5.55
N TRP A 438 -6.82 -1.81 -5.80
CA TRP A 438 -6.80 -3.13 -5.20
C TRP A 438 -6.13 -3.08 -3.82
N GLY A 439 -6.89 -3.42 -2.81
CA GLY A 439 -6.62 -3.15 -1.40
C GLY A 439 -7.69 -2.25 -0.81
N SER A 440 -8.73 -1.97 -1.63
CA SER A 440 -9.99 -1.30 -1.28
C SER A 440 -10.01 0.22 -1.27
N LEU A 441 -10.04 0.88 -2.42
CA LEU A 441 -10.28 2.32 -2.51
C LEU A 441 -11.15 2.74 -3.71
N ALA A 442 -12.01 3.73 -3.49
CA ALA A 442 -12.92 4.33 -4.46
C ALA A 442 -12.31 5.57 -5.19
N PRO A 443 -12.84 6.05 -6.32
CA PRO A 443 -12.18 7.04 -7.18
C PRO A 443 -12.17 8.47 -6.65
N PRO A 444 -11.14 9.26 -6.98
CA PRO A 444 -10.94 10.61 -6.48
C PRO A 444 -11.64 11.71 -7.30
N ARG A 445 -12.00 12.78 -6.59
CA ARG A 445 -12.40 14.09 -7.17
C ARG A 445 -11.30 15.11 -6.93
N SER A 446 -10.40 15.37 -7.81
CA SER A 446 -9.27 16.34 -7.79
C SER A 446 -8.28 16.23 -6.61
N LEU A 447 -7.00 16.06 -6.90
CA LEU A 447 -5.93 15.92 -5.90
C LEU A 447 -5.09 17.18 -5.79
N ARG A 448 -4.87 17.67 -4.56
CA ARG A 448 -3.68 18.43 -4.23
C ARG A 448 -2.74 17.50 -3.45
N THR A 449 -1.75 16.96 -4.11
CA THR A 449 -0.58 16.43 -3.43
C THR A 449 0.26 17.60 -2.95
N MET A 450 0.65 17.57 -1.69
CA MET A 450 1.75 18.39 -1.20
C MET A 450 3.10 17.78 -1.61
N LEU A 451 3.25 17.48 -2.89
CA LEU A 451 4.56 17.32 -3.47
C LEU A 451 5.11 18.74 -3.72
N PRO A 452 6.40 19.02 -3.46
CA PRO A 452 6.99 20.34 -3.69
C PRO A 452 6.65 20.81 -5.09
N GLN A 453 6.12 22.02 -5.23
CA GLN A 453 5.57 22.53 -6.48
C GLN A 453 6.60 22.71 -7.61
N ASN A 454 7.89 22.47 -7.39
CA ASN A 454 8.97 22.78 -8.33
C ASN A 454 9.88 21.61 -8.66
N ARG A 455 9.47 20.36 -8.38
CA ARG A 455 10.32 19.23 -8.71
C ARG A 455 9.53 18.26 -9.57
N GLY A 456 9.96 18.17 -10.83
CA GLY A 456 9.46 17.18 -11.78
C GLY A 456 9.79 15.74 -11.32
N PRO A 457 9.47 14.69 -12.10
CA PRO A 457 9.79 13.29 -11.77
C PRO A 457 11.29 13.04 -11.49
N LYS A 458 12.15 14.03 -11.80
CA LYS A 458 13.57 14.07 -11.44
C LYS A 458 13.81 14.48 -9.98
N ASP A 459 12.79 14.97 -9.28
CA ASP A 459 12.87 15.63 -7.98
C ASP A 459 12.07 14.93 -6.86
N LEU A 460 11.45 13.80 -7.07
CA LEU A 460 11.46 12.77 -6.03
C LEU A 460 12.93 12.63 -5.65
N PRO A 461 13.33 12.64 -4.35
CA PRO A 461 14.72 12.48 -4.02
C PRO A 461 15.21 11.36 -4.90
N ALA A 462 15.88 11.76 -5.99
CA ALA A 462 16.52 10.79 -6.83
C ALA A 462 17.38 10.08 -5.81
N TYR A 463 17.14 8.80 -5.65
CA TYR A 463 18.11 7.92 -5.08
C TYR A 463 19.38 8.23 -5.88
N LYS A 464 20.11 9.26 -5.43
CA LYS A 464 21.47 9.44 -5.85
C LYS A 464 22.18 8.30 -5.14
N GLY A 465 22.25 7.18 -5.82
CA GLY A 465 23.36 6.30 -5.63
C GLY A 465 24.58 7.20 -5.70
N GLY A 466 25.13 7.59 -4.56
CA GLY A 466 26.50 7.93 -4.51
C GLY A 466 27.17 6.67 -5.02
N SER A 467 27.99 6.78 -6.05
CA SER A 467 28.99 5.75 -6.33
C SER A 467 29.59 5.40 -4.98
N PRO A 468 29.68 4.12 -4.61
CA PRO A 468 30.30 3.75 -3.37
C PRO A 468 31.65 4.45 -3.34
N PRO A 469 32.05 5.12 -2.25
CA PRO A 469 33.42 5.57 -2.13
C PRO A 469 34.26 4.32 -2.30
N ASP A 470 35.30 4.39 -3.13
CA ASP A 470 36.32 3.36 -3.25
C ASP A 470 36.96 3.10 -1.88
N ARG A 471 36.32 2.29 -1.09
CA ARG A 471 36.88 1.68 0.13
C ARG A 471 36.59 0.20 0.08
N PRO A 472 37.61 -0.62 0.41
CA PRO A 472 37.46 -2.06 0.39
C PRO A 472 36.30 -2.47 1.28
N HIS A 473 35.37 -3.21 0.73
CA HIS A 473 34.27 -3.85 1.40
C HIS A 473 34.81 -4.69 2.57
N SER A 474 34.60 -4.26 3.79
CA SER A 474 34.57 -5.24 4.88
C SER A 474 33.28 -6.04 4.68
N PRO A 475 33.38 -7.33 4.37
CA PRO A 475 32.21 -8.17 4.24
C PRO A 475 31.54 -8.19 5.61
N VAL A 476 30.24 -7.90 5.65
CA VAL A 476 29.39 -8.34 6.76
C VAL A 476 29.55 -9.86 6.77
N SER A 477 30.33 -10.36 7.69
CA SER A 477 30.65 -11.77 7.82
C SER A 477 29.34 -12.56 7.93
N PRO A 478 29.09 -13.50 7.04
CA PRO A 478 28.07 -14.50 7.30
C PRO A 478 28.50 -15.29 8.53
N CYS A 479 27.57 -15.54 9.43
CA CYS A 479 27.77 -16.47 10.54
C CYS A 479 28.41 -17.77 9.99
N PRO A 480 29.56 -18.23 10.52
CA PRO A 480 30.26 -19.37 9.95
C PRO A 480 29.41 -20.64 10.07
N PRO A 481 29.42 -21.52 9.06
CA PRO A 481 28.75 -22.80 9.15
C PRO A 481 29.46 -23.67 10.20
N GLN A 482 28.70 -24.15 11.18
CA GLN A 482 29.21 -25.12 12.17
C GLN A 482 29.44 -26.49 11.50
N PRO A 483 30.48 -27.23 11.87
CA PRO A 483 30.81 -28.51 11.26
C PRO A 483 29.77 -29.57 11.61
N LYS A 484 29.35 -30.32 10.60
CA LYS A 484 28.47 -31.50 10.73
C LYS A 484 29.15 -32.57 11.56
N ARG A 485 28.59 -32.93 12.72
CA ARG A 485 28.91 -34.16 13.43
C ARG A 485 27.96 -35.29 12.97
N PRO A 486 28.43 -36.54 12.84
CA PRO A 486 27.59 -37.65 12.43
C PRO A 486 26.58 -38.02 13.52
N VAL A 487 25.35 -38.25 13.12
CA VAL A 487 24.25 -38.67 14.01
C VAL A 487 24.19 -40.18 14.02
N THR A 488 24.41 -40.78 15.18
CA THR A 488 24.00 -42.14 15.47
C THR A 488 22.58 -42.15 16.04
N PRO A 489 21.70 -43.08 15.69
CA PRO A 489 20.33 -43.11 16.19
C PRO A 489 20.24 -43.75 17.57
N SER A 490 19.52 -43.17 18.48
CA SER A 490 19.06 -43.77 19.73
C SER A 490 17.65 -43.29 20.12
N PRO A 491 16.83 -44.08 20.85
CA PRO A 491 15.40 -44.11 20.69
C PRO A 491 14.64 -43.20 21.65
N LEU A 492 13.44 -42.82 21.21
CA LEU A 492 12.27 -42.35 21.99
C LEU A 492 12.51 -41.55 23.26
N ALA A 493 12.38 -40.23 23.15
CA ALA A 493 11.93 -39.40 24.26
C ALA A 493 11.24 -38.12 23.72
N SER A 494 9.99 -37.95 24.14
CA SER A 494 9.16 -36.75 24.35
C SER A 494 9.44 -35.47 23.55
N ALA A 495 8.38 -34.97 22.98
CA ALA A 495 8.22 -33.64 22.38
C ALA A 495 8.98 -32.55 23.14
N HIS A 496 9.99 -31.99 22.50
CA HIS A 496 10.63 -30.74 22.93
C HIS A 496 10.90 -29.86 21.72
N SER A 497 10.55 -28.60 21.89
CA SER A 497 10.65 -27.46 21.00
C SER A 497 11.90 -27.48 20.11
N PRO A 498 11.82 -26.95 18.88
CA PRO A 498 13.00 -26.78 18.04
C PRO A 498 14.02 -25.82 18.69
N PRO A 499 15.33 -26.00 18.44
CA PRO A 499 16.35 -25.17 19.06
C PRO A 499 16.12 -23.71 18.70
N GLU A 500 16.01 -22.89 19.73
CA GLU A 500 15.95 -21.44 19.65
C GLU A 500 17.23 -20.91 18.97
N HIS A 501 17.15 -20.58 17.70
CA HIS A 501 18.06 -19.60 17.12
C HIS A 501 17.65 -18.21 17.64
N ARG A 502 18.01 -17.92 18.85
CA ARG A 502 18.04 -16.54 19.34
C ARG A 502 19.12 -15.82 18.54
N CYS A 503 18.73 -14.95 17.60
CA CYS A 503 19.52 -13.77 17.34
C CYS A 503 19.67 -13.11 18.72
N PRO A 504 20.89 -12.88 19.24
CA PRO A 504 21.02 -12.20 20.51
C PRO A 504 20.29 -10.86 20.38
N LEU A 505 19.29 -10.64 21.25
CA LEU A 505 18.72 -9.32 21.44
C LEU A 505 19.92 -8.38 21.68
N PRO A 506 20.00 -7.24 21.01
CA PRO A 506 21.10 -6.32 21.21
C PRO A 506 21.22 -6.04 22.70
N ALA A 507 22.46 -6.05 23.20
CA ALA A 507 22.74 -5.81 24.61
C ALA A 507 22.00 -4.56 25.08
N ALA A 508 21.32 -4.66 26.21
CA ALA A 508 20.63 -3.54 26.82
C ALA A 508 21.62 -2.37 27.03
N ASP A 509 21.15 -1.16 26.75
CA ASP A 509 21.90 0.09 26.90
C ASP A 509 22.92 0.35 25.77
N HIS A 510 22.46 0.41 24.52
CA HIS A 510 23.33 0.73 23.39
C HIS A 510 22.73 1.82 22.48
N ALA A 511 23.61 2.60 21.87
CA ALA A 511 23.29 3.44 20.73
C ALA A 511 23.38 2.59 19.44
N PRO A 512 22.52 2.83 18.45
CA PRO A 512 22.64 2.18 17.16
C PRO A 512 24.00 2.43 16.53
N HIS A 513 24.59 1.42 15.92
CA HIS A 513 25.84 1.54 15.18
C HIS A 513 25.59 2.11 13.78
N GLY A 514 26.49 2.97 13.29
CA GLY A 514 26.44 3.52 11.93
C GLY A 514 26.48 5.05 11.88
N SER A 515 26.56 5.58 10.67
CA SER A 515 26.60 7.02 10.43
C SER A 515 25.19 7.58 10.29
N GLN A 516 24.92 8.68 10.98
CA GLN A 516 23.71 9.48 10.77
C GLN A 516 23.81 10.37 9.51
N ALA A 517 25.01 10.41 8.88
CA ALA A 517 25.25 11.26 7.70
C ALA A 517 24.32 10.91 6.54
N ASP A 518 24.00 9.62 6.40
CA ASP A 518 23.17 9.09 5.30
C ASP A 518 21.67 9.37 5.47
N LEU A 519 21.24 9.83 6.64
CA LEU A 519 19.84 10.19 6.87
C LEU A 519 19.52 11.54 6.21
N PHE A 520 18.34 11.66 5.62
CA PHE A 520 17.87 12.93 5.06
C PHE A 520 17.64 13.99 6.15
N PRO A 521 17.82 15.28 5.85
CA PRO A 521 17.44 16.36 6.75
C PRO A 521 15.98 16.25 7.21
N GLY A 522 15.71 16.54 8.48
CA GLY A 522 14.38 16.47 9.09
C GLY A 522 13.86 15.06 9.36
N THR A 523 14.69 14.02 9.20
CA THR A 523 14.33 12.64 9.52
C THR A 523 14.45 12.40 11.03
N TRP A 524 13.45 11.75 11.61
CA TRP A 524 13.55 11.18 12.95
C TRP A 524 14.36 9.89 12.92
N TYR A 525 15.20 9.70 13.96
CA TYR A 525 16.06 8.53 14.05
C TYR A 525 16.18 8.06 15.50
N LEU A 526 16.43 6.77 15.67
CA LEU A 526 16.66 6.13 16.96
C LEU A 526 18.03 6.55 17.49
N THR A 527 18.10 7.10 18.70
CA THR A 527 19.33 7.52 19.36
C THR A 527 19.82 6.51 20.38
N ARG A 528 18.90 5.85 21.08
CA ARG A 528 19.23 4.92 22.16
C ARG A 528 18.12 3.91 22.41
N VAL A 529 18.51 2.71 22.82
CA VAL A 529 17.66 1.72 23.49
C VAL A 529 18.23 1.47 24.88
N ASP A 530 17.48 1.77 25.93
CA ASP A 530 17.97 1.62 27.30
C ASP A 530 17.84 0.17 27.84
N SER A 531 18.32 -0.06 29.06
CA SER A 531 18.29 -1.38 29.71
C SER A 531 16.88 -1.95 29.97
N LYS A 532 15.84 -1.13 29.84
CA LYS A 532 14.42 -1.51 29.90
C LYS A 532 13.78 -1.58 28.52
N TYR A 533 14.59 -1.60 27.45
CA TYR A 533 14.17 -1.60 26.04
C TYR A 533 13.35 -0.38 25.62
N ARG A 534 13.42 0.73 26.37
CA ARG A 534 12.77 1.98 25.98
C ARG A 534 13.60 2.66 24.89
N ARG A 535 12.92 3.20 23.87
CA ARG A 535 13.53 3.80 22.69
C ARG A 535 13.45 5.32 22.77
N GLU A 536 14.56 6.00 22.49
CA GLU A 536 14.67 7.45 22.40
C GLU A 536 14.93 7.86 20.95
N TYR A 537 14.29 8.94 20.54
CA TYR A 537 14.39 9.43 19.18
C TYR A 537 14.79 10.89 19.15
N ALA A 538 15.58 11.29 18.15
CA ALA A 538 15.90 12.67 17.84
C ALA A 538 15.60 12.96 16.37
N ARG A 539 15.50 14.23 16.04
CA ARG A 539 15.29 14.68 14.67
C ARG A 539 16.57 15.28 14.10
N LYS A 540 17.01 14.80 12.94
CA LYS A 540 18.11 15.41 12.21
C LYS A 540 17.73 16.84 11.81
N PRO A 541 18.58 17.86 12.02
CA PRO A 541 18.33 19.23 11.57
C PRO A 541 17.95 19.28 10.09
N ILE A 542 17.11 20.28 9.73
CA ILE A 542 16.64 20.50 8.36
C ILE A 542 17.70 21.24 7.55
#